data_cfd80e88d9dc56889cb3c4cc4a44ae5d
#
_entry.id   cfd80e88d9dc56889cb3c4cc4a44ae5d
#
_cell.length_a   1.000
_cell.length_b   1.000
_cell.length_c   1.000
_cell.angle_alpha   90.00
_cell.angle_beta   90.00
_cell.angle_gamma   90.00
#
_symmetry.space_group_name_H-M   'P 1'
#
loop_
_entity.id
_entity.type
_entity.pdbx_description
1 polymer ?
#
loop_
_entity_poly.entity_id
_entity_poly.type
_entity_poly.pdbx_seq_one_letter_code
_entity_poly.pdbx_strand_id
1 'polypeptide(L)'
;MKKQLLIAAVAATMTSVAFADISLTGSMKVNYTNKDTVGAASTNTVTQEGDLVLTGTNGGTKVHVEVSIDGGNSTGTANSSSANNMRTEDVWLSTNIGSVAVKTGTWNLTDTIFNDNATRTTGNWVLSTDVSGVNIAVEGDSNVSAVKTTLSGDIAGVSAKYVMKGTASATSTGKATAGKATNELYLGTNVAGFDVTYAMIDSDATTSDAAAFTIAKEFNGVTISYSDVDADASYKVTGDTAAFGNAAGFMNIGDDAKAIKLATSVAGNTVSARFVSVDALVAANDVDVNTFTVTRPLAGGTTLEVTYTDTDESGTTVDNEVLDVELA
;
A
#
# COMPACT_ATOMS: atom_id res chain seq x y z
N MET A 1 31.46 -2.51 4.96
CA MET A 1 31.92 -3.92 4.88
C MET A 1 30.79 -4.95 5.04
N LYS A 2 29.81 -4.81 5.95
CA LYS A 2 28.71 -5.81 6.09
C LYS A 2 27.79 -5.90 4.87
N LYS A 3 27.51 -4.79 4.17
CA LYS A 3 26.66 -4.79 2.96
C LYS A 3 27.32 -5.46 1.75
N GLN A 4 28.64 -5.33 1.60
CA GLN A 4 29.39 -5.99 0.53
C GLN A 4 29.53 -7.50 0.75
N LEU A 5 29.53 -7.94 2.02
CA LEU A 5 29.54 -9.36 2.36
C LEU A 5 28.22 -10.04 2.01
N LEU A 6 27.10 -9.34 2.17
CA LEU A 6 25.77 -9.86 1.82
C LEU A 6 25.62 -10.03 0.30
N ILE A 7 26.08 -9.05 -0.48
CA ILE A 7 26.09 -9.12 -1.96
C ILE A 7 27.01 -10.25 -2.42
N ALA A 8 28.18 -10.41 -1.81
CA ALA A 8 29.09 -11.49 -2.12
C ALA A 8 28.54 -12.86 -1.70
N ALA A 9 27.82 -12.96 -0.59
CA ALA A 9 27.17 -14.20 -0.17
C ALA A 9 26.02 -14.59 -1.10
N VAL A 10 25.21 -13.64 -1.54
CA VAL A 10 24.16 -13.87 -2.56
C VAL A 10 24.79 -14.28 -3.88
N ALA A 11 25.85 -13.61 -4.35
CA ALA A 11 26.57 -13.98 -5.55
C ALA A 11 27.24 -15.37 -5.44
N ALA A 12 27.79 -15.72 -4.28
CA ALA A 12 28.41 -17.02 -4.05
C ALA A 12 27.38 -18.17 -3.99
N THR A 13 26.18 -17.91 -3.46
CA THR A 13 25.09 -18.90 -3.52
C THR A 13 24.54 -19.05 -4.95
N MET A 14 24.56 -18.00 -5.76
CA MET A 14 24.15 -18.05 -7.17
C MET A 14 25.14 -18.82 -8.06
N THR A 15 26.43 -18.91 -7.70
CA THR A 15 27.43 -19.67 -8.47
C THR A 15 27.40 -21.17 -8.21
N SER A 16 26.79 -21.62 -7.11
CA SER A 16 26.74 -23.06 -6.73
C SER A 16 25.42 -23.73 -7.08
N VAL A 17 24.40 -22.97 -7.42
CA VAL A 17 23.09 -23.49 -7.82
C VAL A 17 22.80 -22.93 -9.21
N ALA A 18 22.74 -23.79 -10.23
CA ALA A 18 22.23 -23.38 -11.52
C ALA A 18 20.77 -22.98 -11.35
N PHE A 19 20.48 -21.69 -11.23
CA PHE A 19 19.12 -21.21 -11.34
C PHE A 19 18.64 -21.52 -12.76
N ALA A 20 17.56 -22.29 -12.86
CA ALA A 20 17.04 -22.72 -14.16
C ALA A 20 16.50 -21.51 -14.94
N ASP A 21 15.98 -20.50 -14.22
CA ASP A 21 15.44 -19.28 -14.81
C ASP A 21 15.89 -18.05 -14.01
N ILE A 22 16.55 -17.13 -14.71
CA ILE A 22 16.87 -15.79 -14.20
C ILE A 22 16.13 -14.78 -15.05
N SER A 23 15.37 -13.93 -14.42
CA SER A 23 14.65 -12.81 -15.04
C SER A 23 15.18 -11.50 -14.50
N LEU A 24 15.49 -10.58 -15.40
CA LEU A 24 15.75 -9.18 -15.08
C LEU A 24 14.66 -8.35 -15.73
N THR A 25 13.91 -7.62 -14.91
CA THR A 25 12.86 -6.69 -15.34
C THR A 25 13.17 -5.32 -14.79
N GLY A 26 12.61 -4.29 -15.40
CA GLY A 26 12.74 -2.93 -14.91
C GLY A 26 11.53 -2.10 -15.31
N SER A 27 11.29 -1.05 -14.56
CA SER A 27 10.28 -0.03 -14.82
C SER A 27 10.92 1.35 -14.71
N MET A 28 10.34 2.33 -15.37
CA MET A 28 10.70 3.73 -15.21
C MET A 28 9.42 4.55 -15.19
N LYS A 29 9.36 5.47 -14.24
CA LYS A 29 8.23 6.35 -14.02
C LYS A 29 8.71 7.80 -14.00
N VAL A 30 7.99 8.66 -14.70
CA VAL A 30 8.18 10.11 -14.66
C VAL A 30 6.85 10.73 -14.27
N ASN A 31 6.87 11.53 -13.23
CA ASN A 31 5.69 12.24 -12.75
C ASN A 31 5.93 13.74 -12.82
N TYR A 32 4.98 14.49 -13.37
CA TYR A 32 4.89 15.93 -13.32
C TYR A 32 3.69 16.33 -12.47
N THR A 33 3.94 17.07 -11.40
CA THR A 33 2.92 17.61 -10.50
C THR A 33 2.90 19.13 -10.60
N ASN A 34 1.74 19.71 -10.89
CA ASN A 34 1.44 21.11 -10.67
C ASN A 34 0.50 21.24 -9.49
N LYS A 35 0.91 22.02 -8.50
CA LYS A 35 0.09 22.31 -7.32
C LYS A 35 -0.19 23.80 -7.25
N ASP A 36 -1.46 24.16 -7.25
CA ASP A 36 -1.96 25.50 -6.97
C ASP A 36 -2.58 25.54 -5.58
N THR A 37 -2.21 26.52 -4.79
CA THR A 37 -2.69 26.70 -3.43
C THR A 37 -3.16 28.14 -3.28
N VAL A 38 -4.39 28.35 -2.89
CA VAL A 38 -4.94 29.69 -2.70
C VAL A 38 -4.08 30.49 -1.72
N GLY A 39 -3.63 31.64 -2.14
CA GLY A 39 -2.77 32.55 -1.34
C GLY A 39 -1.26 32.21 -1.35
N ALA A 40 -0.82 31.23 -2.12
CA ALA A 40 0.58 30.89 -2.33
C ALA A 40 0.93 30.88 -3.83
N ALA A 41 2.22 30.86 -4.15
CA ALA A 41 2.65 30.70 -5.54
C ALA A 41 2.50 29.22 -5.96
N SER A 42 1.97 29.00 -7.17
CA SER A 42 1.90 27.64 -7.76
C SER A 42 3.27 27.01 -7.82
N THR A 43 3.34 25.72 -7.55
CA THR A 43 4.58 24.94 -7.57
C THR A 43 4.51 23.84 -8.63
N ASN A 44 5.63 23.66 -9.35
CA ASN A 44 5.79 22.58 -10.32
C ASN A 44 6.91 21.66 -9.87
N THR A 45 6.67 20.36 -9.96
CA THR A 45 7.64 19.35 -9.57
C THR A 45 7.72 18.27 -10.64
N VAL A 46 8.94 17.83 -10.98
CA VAL A 46 9.17 16.63 -11.79
C VAL A 46 9.92 15.62 -10.95
N THR A 47 9.38 14.44 -10.82
CA THR A 47 10.02 13.31 -10.15
C THR A 47 10.27 12.17 -11.14
N GLN A 48 11.32 11.41 -10.92
CA GLN A 48 11.67 10.23 -11.71
C GLN A 48 12.00 9.09 -10.75
N GLU A 49 11.53 7.92 -11.08
CA GLU A 49 11.79 6.69 -10.35
C GLU A 49 12.05 5.57 -11.35
N GLY A 50 13.03 4.73 -11.06
CA GLY A 50 13.30 3.54 -11.86
C GLY A 50 13.55 2.36 -10.94
N ASP A 51 12.96 1.19 -11.27
CA ASP A 51 13.16 -0.04 -10.53
C ASP A 51 13.81 -1.09 -11.41
N LEU A 52 14.74 -1.85 -10.81
CA LEU A 52 15.34 -3.03 -11.39
C LEU A 52 15.03 -4.22 -10.48
N VAL A 53 14.40 -5.23 -11.03
CA VAL A 53 14.02 -6.46 -10.31
C VAL A 53 14.77 -7.66 -10.92
N LEU A 54 15.60 -8.30 -10.12
CA LEU A 54 16.22 -9.57 -10.43
C LEU A 54 15.49 -10.69 -9.69
N THR A 55 14.97 -11.65 -10.43
CA THR A 55 14.35 -12.86 -9.88
C THR A 55 15.08 -14.09 -10.40
N GLY A 56 15.48 -14.98 -9.50
CA GLY A 56 16.03 -16.29 -9.85
C GLY A 56 15.19 -17.42 -9.27
N THR A 57 14.93 -18.47 -10.04
CA THR A 57 14.19 -19.65 -9.58
C THR A 57 14.99 -20.93 -9.84
N ASN A 58 14.94 -21.85 -8.87
CA ASN A 58 15.49 -23.20 -9.02
C ASN A 58 14.64 -24.19 -8.19
N GLY A 59 13.91 -25.05 -8.89
CA GLY A 59 12.95 -25.94 -8.25
C GLY A 59 11.91 -25.16 -7.44
N GLY A 60 11.80 -25.46 -6.15
CA GLY A 60 10.89 -24.76 -5.23
C GLY A 60 11.48 -23.51 -4.57
N THR A 61 12.71 -23.10 -4.95
CA THR A 61 13.40 -21.94 -4.35
C THR A 61 13.36 -20.75 -5.28
N LYS A 62 13.01 -19.58 -4.75
CA LYS A 62 12.98 -18.29 -5.45
C LYS A 62 13.83 -17.26 -4.69
N VAL A 63 14.63 -16.51 -5.41
CA VAL A 63 15.37 -15.33 -4.92
C VAL A 63 14.86 -14.10 -5.63
N HIS A 64 14.73 -13.01 -4.89
CA HIS A 64 14.30 -11.73 -5.42
C HIS A 64 15.20 -10.61 -4.89
N VAL A 65 15.60 -9.72 -5.78
CA VAL A 65 16.35 -8.52 -5.44
C VAL A 65 15.75 -7.37 -6.22
N GLU A 66 15.33 -6.34 -5.52
CA GLU A 66 14.80 -5.11 -6.08
C GLU A 66 15.69 -3.93 -5.70
N VAL A 67 16.01 -3.11 -6.69
CA VAL A 67 16.80 -1.90 -6.54
C VAL A 67 16.03 -0.75 -7.13
N SER A 68 15.73 0.26 -6.32
CA SER A 68 15.11 1.50 -6.76
C SER A 68 16.15 2.58 -6.97
N ILE A 69 15.95 3.38 -7.99
CA ILE A 69 16.78 4.52 -8.38
C ILE A 69 15.89 5.76 -8.39
N ASP A 70 15.97 6.55 -7.33
CA ASP A 70 15.23 7.81 -7.26
C ASP A 70 16.01 8.89 -8.03
N GLY A 71 15.48 9.34 -9.15
CA GLY A 71 15.95 10.55 -9.83
C GLY A 71 15.49 11.76 -9.04
N GLY A 72 16.44 12.62 -8.63
CA GLY A 72 16.18 13.77 -7.76
C GLY A 72 15.00 14.63 -8.19
N ASN A 73 14.34 15.21 -7.21
CA ASN A 73 13.24 16.15 -7.39
C ASN A 73 13.74 17.48 -7.97
N SER A 74 13.28 17.83 -9.15
CA SER A 74 13.53 19.14 -9.77
C SER A 74 12.38 20.09 -9.44
N THR A 75 12.41 20.69 -8.26
CA THR A 75 11.63 21.91 -8.02
C THR A 75 12.29 23.07 -8.73
N GLY A 76 11.53 23.90 -9.43
CA GLY A 76 12.04 25.02 -10.25
C GLY A 76 12.82 26.11 -9.50
N THR A 77 13.20 25.90 -8.26
CA THR A 77 14.21 26.65 -7.51
C THR A 77 15.51 25.84 -7.52
N ALA A 78 16.48 26.34 -8.27
CA ALA A 78 17.84 25.79 -8.30
C ALA A 78 18.39 25.65 -6.88
N ASN A 79 18.60 24.40 -6.44
CA ASN A 79 19.35 23.95 -5.26
C ASN A 79 18.62 23.04 -4.27
N SER A 80 17.76 22.16 -4.68
CA SER A 80 17.55 20.99 -3.85
C SER A 80 18.40 19.83 -4.40
N SER A 81 19.57 19.63 -3.80
CA SER A 81 20.41 18.46 -4.02
C SER A 81 19.75 17.25 -3.35
N SER A 82 18.62 16.81 -3.87
CA SER A 82 18.18 15.45 -3.62
C SER A 82 19.11 14.56 -4.41
N ALA A 83 20.08 13.99 -3.77
CA ALA A 83 21.03 13.07 -4.40
C ALA A 83 20.24 11.95 -5.07
N ASN A 84 20.61 11.62 -6.29
CA ASN A 84 20.18 10.40 -6.94
C ASN A 84 20.53 9.23 -6.01
N ASN A 85 19.55 8.66 -5.36
CA ASN A 85 19.74 7.59 -4.39
C ASN A 85 19.42 6.25 -5.06
N MET A 86 20.42 5.41 -5.19
CA MET A 86 20.20 4.00 -5.46
C MET A 86 20.01 3.30 -4.12
N ARG A 87 18.88 2.69 -3.91
CA ARG A 87 18.58 1.92 -2.70
C ARG A 87 18.13 0.50 -3.04
N THR A 88 18.53 -0.43 -2.22
CA THR A 88 17.99 -1.79 -2.28
C THR A 88 16.64 -1.77 -1.59
N GLU A 89 15.61 -2.11 -2.34
CA GLU A 89 14.25 -2.15 -1.85
C GLU A 89 13.97 -3.49 -1.19
N ASP A 90 13.82 -4.52 -1.96
CA ASP A 90 13.50 -5.86 -1.49
C ASP A 90 14.64 -6.83 -1.76
N VAL A 91 15.02 -7.63 -0.76
CA VAL A 91 15.94 -8.76 -0.93
C VAL A 91 15.41 -9.92 -0.11
N TRP A 92 14.91 -10.94 -0.76
CA TRP A 92 14.36 -12.10 -0.06
C TRP A 92 14.59 -13.41 -0.80
N LEU A 93 14.54 -14.48 -0.04
CA LEU A 93 14.54 -15.87 -0.51
C LEU A 93 13.26 -16.54 -0.03
N SER A 94 12.62 -17.30 -0.90
CA SER A 94 11.54 -18.22 -0.52
C SER A 94 11.82 -19.63 -1.01
N THR A 95 11.37 -20.61 -0.23
CA THR A 95 11.48 -22.04 -0.56
C THR A 95 10.41 -22.83 0.17
N ASN A 96 10.19 -24.08 -0.25
CA ASN A 96 9.31 -24.99 0.44
C ASN A 96 10.11 -26.05 1.18
N ILE A 97 9.76 -26.30 2.43
CA ILE A 97 10.29 -27.40 3.25
C ILE A 97 9.12 -28.33 3.57
N GLY A 98 8.96 -29.37 2.78
CA GLY A 98 7.76 -30.20 2.81
C GLY A 98 6.51 -29.37 2.40
N SER A 99 5.50 -29.34 3.26
CA SER A 99 4.27 -28.54 3.05
C SER A 99 4.37 -27.11 3.58
N VAL A 100 5.50 -26.74 4.17
CA VAL A 100 5.69 -25.40 4.75
C VAL A 100 6.45 -24.52 3.75
N ALA A 101 5.85 -23.42 3.34
CA ALA A 101 6.53 -22.36 2.60
C ALA A 101 7.28 -21.46 3.60
N VAL A 102 8.52 -21.13 3.26
CA VAL A 102 9.42 -20.28 4.05
C VAL A 102 9.83 -19.11 3.20
N LYS A 103 9.69 -17.88 3.69
CA LYS A 103 10.24 -16.66 3.07
C LYS A 103 11.07 -15.92 4.13
N THR A 104 12.27 -15.46 3.75
CA THR A 104 13.12 -14.68 4.65
C THR A 104 13.90 -13.62 3.88
N GLY A 105 14.17 -12.49 4.53
CA GLY A 105 14.93 -11.40 3.94
C GLY A 105 14.49 -10.02 4.40
N THR A 106 14.56 -9.07 3.49
CA THR A 106 14.13 -7.69 3.68
C THR A 106 13.03 -7.38 2.69
N TRP A 107 11.91 -6.91 3.14
CA TRP A 107 10.81 -6.38 2.32
C TRP A 107 9.94 -5.44 3.13
N ASN A 108 9.13 -4.66 2.43
CA ASN A 108 8.10 -3.84 3.06
C ASN A 108 7.03 -4.74 3.68
N LEU A 109 6.87 -4.67 4.98
CA LEU A 109 5.71 -5.24 5.64
C LEU A 109 4.54 -4.28 5.36
N THR A 110 3.78 -4.54 4.31
CA THR A 110 2.47 -3.90 4.13
C THR A 110 1.59 -4.44 5.24
N ASP A 111 1.29 -3.58 6.18
CA ASP A 111 0.33 -3.91 7.19
C ASP A 111 -1.08 -3.92 6.59
N THR A 112 -2.05 -3.50 7.25
CA THR A 112 -3.45 -3.63 6.90
C THR A 112 -4.00 -2.29 6.45
N ILE A 113 -5.25 -2.23 6.02
CA ILE A 113 -5.93 -0.95 5.71
C ILE A 113 -5.94 0.02 6.90
N PHE A 114 -5.79 -0.50 8.12
CA PHE A 114 -5.76 0.28 9.37
C PHE A 114 -4.36 0.73 9.78
N ASN A 115 -3.32 0.37 9.04
CA ASN A 115 -1.96 0.73 9.40
C ASN A 115 -1.06 0.83 8.17
N ASP A 116 -0.81 2.05 7.74
CA ASP A 116 -0.01 2.37 6.56
C ASP A 116 1.46 2.71 6.89
N ASN A 117 2.00 2.23 7.97
CA ASN A 117 3.44 2.29 8.15
C ASN A 117 4.08 1.07 7.45
N ALA A 118 4.19 1.16 6.13
CA ALA A 118 5.07 0.30 5.37
C ALA A 118 6.52 0.54 5.83
N THR A 119 6.90 -0.09 6.92
CA THR A 119 8.27 0.00 7.43
C THR A 119 9.05 -1.14 6.84
N ARG A 120 10.09 -0.81 6.07
CA ARG A 120 11.03 -1.81 5.59
C ARG A 120 11.87 -2.27 6.75
N THR A 121 11.69 -3.53 7.13
CA THR A 121 12.45 -4.19 8.19
C THR A 121 13.41 -5.21 7.61
N THR A 122 14.55 -5.38 8.25
CA THR A 122 15.55 -6.38 7.88
C THR A 122 15.38 -7.64 8.72
N GLY A 123 15.59 -8.80 8.10
CA GLY A 123 15.49 -10.08 8.80
C GLY A 123 14.06 -10.54 9.03
N ASN A 124 13.16 -10.15 8.12
CA ASN A 124 11.80 -10.66 8.09
C ASN A 124 11.79 -12.15 7.80
N TRP A 125 10.83 -12.84 8.37
CA TRP A 125 10.56 -14.24 8.07
C TRP A 125 9.04 -14.51 8.08
N VAL A 126 8.62 -15.40 7.18
CA VAL A 126 7.26 -15.91 7.11
C VAL A 126 7.34 -17.42 6.96
N LEU A 127 6.57 -18.12 7.75
CA LEU A 127 6.28 -19.56 7.61
C LEU A 127 4.80 -19.70 7.30
N SER A 128 4.45 -20.39 6.22
CA SER A 128 3.05 -20.60 5.88
C SER A 128 2.77 -22.03 5.41
N THR A 129 1.57 -22.49 5.64
CA THR A 129 1.10 -23.79 5.16
C THR A 129 -0.40 -23.74 4.90
N ASP A 130 -0.87 -24.58 3.99
CA ASP A 130 -2.31 -24.76 3.75
C ASP A 130 -2.79 -26.03 4.45
N VAL A 131 -3.88 -25.89 5.19
CA VAL A 131 -4.56 -27.02 5.85
C VAL A 131 -6.03 -26.98 5.45
N SER A 132 -6.41 -27.88 4.55
CA SER A 132 -7.80 -28.04 4.10
C SER A 132 -8.43 -26.76 3.56
N GLY A 133 -7.64 -25.97 2.77
CA GLY A 133 -8.10 -24.73 2.17
C GLY A 133 -7.99 -23.49 3.08
N VAL A 134 -7.46 -23.68 4.30
CA VAL A 134 -7.11 -22.56 5.18
C VAL A 134 -5.60 -22.37 5.16
N ASN A 135 -5.15 -21.23 4.70
CA ASN A 135 -3.75 -20.82 4.80
C ASN A 135 -3.47 -20.30 6.21
N ILE A 136 -2.44 -20.83 6.83
CA ILE A 136 -1.93 -20.42 8.14
C ILE A 136 -0.56 -19.82 7.91
N ALA A 137 -0.36 -18.54 8.21
CA ALA A 137 0.93 -17.88 8.13
C ALA A 137 1.33 -17.32 9.48
N VAL A 138 2.60 -17.49 9.81
CA VAL A 138 3.23 -16.92 11.01
C VAL A 138 4.41 -16.09 10.54
N GLU A 139 4.47 -14.84 10.94
CA GLU A 139 5.52 -13.92 10.49
C GLU A 139 6.10 -13.10 11.63
N GLY A 140 7.32 -12.67 11.45
CA GLY A 140 8.05 -11.80 12.35
C GLY A 140 9.28 -11.19 11.69
N ASP A 141 10.00 -10.35 12.43
CA ASP A 141 11.26 -9.77 12.00
C ASP A 141 12.38 -10.03 13.02
N SER A 142 13.62 -9.65 12.73
CA SER A 142 14.77 -9.84 13.61
C SER A 142 14.73 -8.95 14.87
N ASN A 143 13.85 -7.96 14.90
CA ASN A 143 13.72 -7.01 16.02
C ASN A 143 12.49 -7.29 16.88
N VAL A 144 11.81 -8.39 16.65
CA VAL A 144 10.44 -8.62 17.11
C VAL A 144 10.34 -8.97 18.55
N SER A 145 9.54 -8.20 19.19
CA SER A 145 8.80 -8.60 20.38
C SER A 145 7.39 -9.14 20.08
N ALA A 146 6.91 -9.10 18.84
CA ALA A 146 5.58 -9.55 18.46
C ALA A 146 5.59 -10.41 17.18
N VAL A 147 4.92 -11.54 17.26
CA VAL A 147 4.66 -12.44 16.14
C VAL A 147 3.25 -12.15 15.62
N LYS A 148 3.12 -12.03 14.30
CA LYS A 148 1.82 -11.93 13.63
C LYS A 148 1.41 -13.31 13.10
N THR A 149 0.18 -13.73 13.38
CA THR A 149 -0.41 -14.94 12.84
C THR A 149 -1.60 -14.57 11.97
N THR A 150 -1.62 -15.06 10.75
CA THR A 150 -2.70 -14.85 9.79
C THR A 150 -3.36 -16.17 9.44
N LEU A 151 -4.67 -16.22 9.51
CA LEU A 151 -5.51 -17.29 9.00
C LEU A 151 -6.30 -16.74 7.82
N SER A 152 -6.27 -17.38 6.66
CA SER A 152 -7.03 -16.92 5.49
C SER A 152 -7.55 -18.09 4.66
N GLY A 153 -8.70 -17.90 4.02
CA GLY A 153 -9.31 -18.91 3.15
C GLY A 153 -10.69 -18.48 2.67
N ASP A 154 -11.26 -19.31 1.80
CA ASP A 154 -12.61 -19.13 1.29
C ASP A 154 -13.55 -20.12 1.97
N ILE A 155 -14.59 -19.62 2.61
CA ILE A 155 -15.60 -20.42 3.30
C ILE A 155 -16.98 -20.11 2.70
N ALA A 156 -17.52 -21.05 1.96
CA ALA A 156 -18.85 -20.95 1.35
C ALA A 156 -19.04 -19.67 0.48
N GLY A 157 -18.00 -19.25 -0.26
CA GLY A 157 -18.05 -18.07 -1.12
C GLY A 157 -17.78 -16.75 -0.40
N VAL A 158 -17.36 -16.83 0.87
CA VAL A 158 -16.87 -15.69 1.62
C VAL A 158 -15.36 -15.85 1.78
N SER A 159 -14.58 -14.93 1.23
CA SER A 159 -13.17 -14.83 1.55
C SER A 159 -13.02 -14.25 2.95
N ALA A 160 -12.26 -14.92 3.79
CA ALA A 160 -12.03 -14.51 5.17
C ALA A 160 -10.53 -14.46 5.47
N LYS A 161 -10.10 -13.42 6.17
CA LYS A 161 -8.74 -13.28 6.70
C LYS A 161 -8.83 -12.79 8.12
N TYR A 162 -8.19 -13.51 9.04
CA TYR A 162 -8.09 -13.12 10.44
C TYR A 162 -6.63 -12.98 10.82
N VAL A 163 -6.27 -11.85 11.40
CA VAL A 163 -4.89 -11.50 11.78
C VAL A 163 -4.82 -11.28 13.28
N MET A 164 -3.92 -11.98 13.93
CA MET A 164 -3.60 -11.81 15.34
C MET A 164 -2.19 -11.23 15.45
N LYS A 165 -2.06 -10.09 16.05
CA LYS A 165 -0.76 -9.47 16.36
C LYS A 165 -0.55 -9.49 17.86
N GLY A 166 0.58 -10.04 18.30
CA GLY A 166 1.01 -9.98 19.70
C GLY A 166 1.37 -8.54 20.12
N THR A 167 1.70 -8.37 21.39
CA THR A 167 2.14 -7.08 21.95
C THR A 167 3.44 -6.63 21.34
N ALA A 168 3.46 -5.51 20.63
CA ALA A 168 4.68 -4.90 20.10
C ALA A 168 5.43 -4.12 21.18
N SER A 169 6.74 -4.16 21.16
CA SER A 169 7.57 -3.30 22.02
C SER A 169 7.53 -1.85 21.56
N ALA A 170 7.62 -0.92 22.50
CA ALA A 170 7.35 0.52 22.41
C ALA A 170 8.27 1.37 21.50
N THR A 171 8.92 0.84 20.49
CA THR A 171 9.89 1.60 19.66
C THR A 171 9.40 1.96 18.28
N SER A 172 8.18 1.60 17.90
CA SER A 172 7.58 2.03 16.63
C SER A 172 6.94 3.41 16.79
N THR A 173 7.56 4.40 16.21
CA THR A 173 7.00 5.76 16.12
C THR A 173 5.73 5.71 15.29
N GLY A 174 4.58 5.81 15.95
CA GLY A 174 3.39 6.31 15.27
C GLY A 174 2.15 5.47 15.27
N LYS A 175 2.04 4.35 16.00
CA LYS A 175 0.74 3.68 16.10
C LYS A 175 0.60 2.66 17.20
N ALA A 176 -0.66 2.51 17.61
CA ALA A 176 -1.15 1.70 18.70
C ALA A 176 -0.35 1.93 20.00
N THR A 177 -1.03 2.20 21.04
CA THR A 177 -0.45 2.31 22.39
C THR A 177 0.43 1.08 22.63
N ALA A 178 1.72 1.33 22.85
CA ALA A 178 2.71 0.28 23.04
C ALA A 178 2.21 -0.82 23.98
N GLY A 179 2.35 -2.06 23.58
CA GLY A 179 2.13 -3.21 24.42
C GLY A 179 0.73 -3.84 24.40
N LYS A 180 -0.09 -3.58 23.38
CA LYS A 180 -1.42 -4.18 23.27
C LYS A 180 -1.55 -5.11 22.06
N ALA A 181 -2.19 -6.26 22.26
CA ALA A 181 -2.54 -7.18 21.18
C ALA A 181 -3.62 -6.56 20.30
N THR A 182 -3.59 -6.85 19.02
CA THR A 182 -4.62 -6.45 18.07
C THR A 182 -5.12 -7.66 17.29
N ASN A 183 -6.41 -7.67 17.00
CA ASN A 183 -7.05 -8.64 16.15
C ASN A 183 -7.71 -7.91 14.98
N GLU A 184 -7.54 -8.44 13.78
CA GLU A 184 -8.14 -7.88 12.58
C GLU A 184 -8.93 -8.95 11.85
N LEU A 185 -10.12 -8.59 11.36
CA LEU A 185 -10.98 -9.44 10.56
C LEU A 185 -11.24 -8.76 9.22
N TYR A 186 -11.05 -9.50 8.14
CA TYR A 186 -11.39 -9.08 6.79
C TYR A 186 -12.33 -10.09 6.18
N LEU A 187 -13.42 -9.63 5.61
CA LEU A 187 -14.41 -10.43 4.90
C LEU A 187 -14.65 -9.84 3.52
N GLY A 188 -14.79 -10.71 2.52
CA GLY A 188 -15.14 -10.30 1.16
C GLY A 188 -16.08 -11.31 0.54
N THR A 189 -17.10 -10.86 -0.16
CA THR A 189 -18.03 -11.74 -0.86
C THR A 189 -18.72 -11.01 -2.01
N ASN A 190 -19.28 -11.79 -2.94
CA ASN A 190 -20.18 -11.26 -3.96
C ASN A 190 -21.61 -11.74 -3.67
N VAL A 191 -22.52 -10.81 -3.44
CA VAL A 191 -23.94 -11.10 -3.18
C VAL A 191 -24.81 -10.40 -4.22
N ALA A 192 -25.51 -11.18 -5.03
CA ALA A 192 -26.39 -10.66 -6.09
C ALA A 192 -25.70 -9.69 -7.06
N GLY A 193 -24.41 -9.92 -7.33
CA GLY A 193 -23.59 -9.08 -8.20
C GLY A 193 -23.08 -7.80 -7.53
N PHE A 194 -23.23 -7.68 -6.21
CA PHE A 194 -22.54 -6.67 -5.42
C PHE A 194 -21.29 -7.28 -4.80
N ASP A 195 -20.15 -6.67 -5.01
CA ASP A 195 -18.93 -6.96 -4.29
C ASP A 195 -18.99 -6.22 -2.95
N VAL A 196 -18.90 -6.95 -1.87
CA VAL A 196 -18.99 -6.43 -0.50
C VAL A 196 -17.73 -6.81 0.24
N THR A 197 -17.07 -5.83 0.84
CA THR A 197 -15.94 -6.05 1.74
C THR A 197 -16.21 -5.41 3.09
N TYR A 198 -15.75 -6.06 4.12
CA TYR A 198 -15.79 -5.56 5.49
C TYR A 198 -14.46 -5.85 6.17
N ALA A 199 -13.94 -4.89 6.89
CA ALA A 199 -12.75 -5.04 7.70
C ALA A 199 -12.96 -4.40 9.06
N MET A 200 -12.42 -5.02 10.10
CA MET A 200 -12.41 -4.44 11.45
C MET A 200 -11.09 -4.74 12.14
N ILE A 201 -10.72 -3.86 13.03
CA ILE A 201 -9.63 -4.05 13.97
C ILE A 201 -10.14 -3.83 15.39
N ASP A 202 -9.78 -4.73 16.27
CA ASP A 202 -10.05 -4.68 17.70
C ASP A 202 -8.72 -4.73 18.46
N SER A 203 -8.57 -3.89 19.47
CA SER A 203 -7.37 -3.82 20.28
C SER A 203 -7.74 -3.88 21.77
N ASP A 204 -6.91 -4.51 22.57
CA ASP A 204 -7.01 -4.52 24.04
C ASP A 204 -6.93 -3.12 24.68
N ALA A 205 -6.76 -2.08 23.88
CA ALA A 205 -6.86 -0.69 24.34
C ALA A 205 -8.32 -0.21 24.36
N THR A 206 -8.75 0.40 25.43
CA THR A 206 -10.14 0.78 25.71
C THR A 206 -10.75 1.85 24.76
N THR A 207 -10.07 2.25 23.69
CA THR A 207 -10.52 3.26 22.71
C THR A 207 -9.79 3.02 21.38
N SER A 208 -9.84 1.81 20.83
CA SER A 208 -8.94 1.47 19.72
C SER A 208 -9.57 0.46 18.78
N ASP A 209 -10.75 0.77 18.30
CA ASP A 209 -11.44 -0.02 17.30
C ASP A 209 -11.58 0.79 16.01
N ALA A 210 -11.60 0.12 14.88
CA ALA A 210 -11.97 0.73 13.61
C ALA A 210 -12.66 -0.29 12.72
N ALA A 211 -13.57 0.17 11.89
CA ALA A 211 -14.25 -0.64 10.90
C ALA A 211 -14.25 0.06 9.53
N ALA A 212 -14.17 -0.73 8.48
CA ALA A 212 -14.26 -0.27 7.12
C ALA A 212 -15.23 -1.15 6.34
N PHE A 213 -16.07 -0.55 5.52
CA PHE A 213 -17.03 -1.25 4.68
C PHE A 213 -16.96 -0.70 3.26
N THR A 214 -16.98 -1.59 2.26
CA THR A 214 -17.10 -1.17 0.86
C THR A 214 -18.14 -2.04 0.15
N ILE A 215 -18.98 -1.41 -0.66
CA ILE A 215 -19.88 -2.09 -1.57
C ILE A 215 -19.68 -1.54 -2.98
N ALA A 216 -19.56 -2.41 -3.96
CA ALA A 216 -19.37 -2.03 -5.35
C ALA A 216 -20.27 -2.87 -6.28
N LYS A 217 -20.70 -2.27 -7.39
CA LYS A 217 -21.41 -2.97 -8.46
C LYS A 217 -21.19 -2.29 -9.79
N GLU A 218 -21.13 -3.11 -10.84
CA GLU A 218 -21.14 -2.62 -12.20
C GLU A 218 -22.58 -2.51 -12.73
N PHE A 219 -22.88 -1.36 -13.36
CA PHE A 219 -24.12 -1.07 -14.07
C PHE A 219 -23.79 -0.53 -15.46
N ASN A 220 -24.11 -1.28 -16.49
CA ASN A 220 -23.92 -0.86 -17.89
C ASN A 220 -22.49 -0.36 -18.22
N GLY A 221 -21.47 -1.04 -17.70
CA GLY A 221 -20.08 -0.68 -17.91
C GLY A 221 -19.57 0.44 -17.01
N VAL A 222 -20.36 0.91 -16.05
CA VAL A 222 -19.94 1.83 -15.00
C VAL A 222 -19.91 1.09 -13.67
N THR A 223 -18.75 1.00 -13.05
CA THR A 223 -18.62 0.51 -11.67
C THR A 223 -18.88 1.66 -10.70
N ILE A 224 -19.80 1.45 -9.79
CA ILE A 224 -20.12 2.36 -8.70
C ILE A 224 -19.70 1.68 -7.41
N SER A 225 -18.90 2.36 -6.58
CA SER A 225 -18.57 1.89 -5.24
C SER A 225 -18.86 2.96 -4.19
N TYR A 226 -19.26 2.48 -3.03
CA TYR A 226 -19.39 3.28 -1.80
C TYR A 226 -18.51 2.64 -0.74
N SER A 227 -17.76 3.45 -0.03
CA SER A 227 -16.91 3.03 1.09
C SER A 227 -17.18 3.93 2.30
N ASP A 228 -17.13 3.33 3.47
CA ASP A 228 -17.35 3.99 4.77
C ASP A 228 -16.31 3.47 5.75
N VAL A 229 -15.75 4.37 6.53
CA VAL A 229 -14.79 4.08 7.59
C VAL A 229 -15.18 4.82 8.83
N ASP A 230 -15.23 4.07 9.93
CA ASP A 230 -15.43 4.57 11.29
C ASP A 230 -14.16 4.18 12.09
N ALA A 231 -13.48 5.16 12.64
CA ALA A 231 -12.20 4.95 13.33
C ALA A 231 -12.18 5.67 14.69
N ASP A 232 -12.06 4.89 15.77
CA ASP A 232 -11.80 5.44 17.10
C ASP A 232 -10.44 6.18 17.15
N ALA A 233 -10.31 7.09 18.10
CA ALA A 233 -9.21 8.06 18.29
C ALA A 233 -7.77 7.48 18.35
N SER A 234 -7.59 6.19 18.04
CA SER A 234 -6.29 5.51 18.05
C SER A 234 -5.88 4.93 16.70
N TYR A 235 -6.77 4.94 15.70
CA TYR A 235 -6.49 4.37 14.38
C TYR A 235 -6.57 5.41 13.27
N LYS A 236 -5.70 5.23 12.30
CA LYS A 236 -5.70 5.95 11.03
C LYS A 236 -5.96 4.94 9.92
N VAL A 237 -7.03 5.14 9.16
CA VAL A 237 -7.37 4.28 8.02
C VAL A 237 -6.76 4.87 6.75
N THR A 238 -5.47 4.69 6.57
CA THR A 238 -4.73 5.19 5.39
C THR A 238 -4.42 4.11 4.37
N GLY A 239 -4.54 2.84 4.74
CA GLY A 239 -4.18 1.72 3.88
C GLY A 239 -5.18 1.40 2.76
N ASP A 240 -6.41 1.93 2.80
CA ASP A 240 -7.39 1.72 1.74
C ASP A 240 -7.34 2.83 0.67
N THR A 241 -6.20 2.90 -0.03
CA THR A 241 -6.06 3.81 -1.16
C THR A 241 -6.98 3.45 -2.33
N ALA A 242 -7.47 2.22 -2.41
CA ALA A 242 -8.44 1.80 -3.42
C ALA A 242 -9.79 2.49 -3.23
N ALA A 243 -10.23 2.68 -1.97
CA ALA A 243 -11.44 3.39 -1.63
C ALA A 243 -11.23 4.92 -1.61
N PHE A 244 -10.21 5.38 -0.89
CA PHE A 244 -10.05 6.80 -0.56
C PHE A 244 -9.02 7.55 -1.42
N GLY A 245 -8.11 6.85 -2.10
CA GLY A 245 -7.11 7.47 -3.00
C GLY A 245 -6.28 8.53 -2.33
N ASN A 246 -6.13 9.68 -2.97
CA ASN A 246 -5.36 10.81 -2.45
C ASN A 246 -5.90 11.39 -1.14
N ALA A 247 -7.21 11.21 -0.85
CA ALA A 247 -7.81 11.64 0.40
C ALA A 247 -7.23 10.92 1.63
N ALA A 248 -6.69 9.69 1.46
CA ALA A 248 -6.01 8.99 2.53
C ALA A 248 -4.84 9.79 3.15
N GLY A 249 -4.22 10.68 2.39
CA GLY A 249 -3.17 11.59 2.86
C GLY A 249 -3.67 12.64 3.86
N PHE A 250 -4.95 12.98 3.82
CA PHE A 250 -5.58 13.98 4.70
C PHE A 250 -6.20 13.36 5.95
N MET A 251 -6.46 12.04 5.94
CA MET A 251 -7.00 11.34 7.10
C MET A 251 -5.99 11.31 8.24
N ASN A 252 -6.44 11.64 9.42
CA ASN A 252 -5.66 11.56 10.67
C ASN A 252 -6.18 10.41 11.55
N ILE A 253 -5.57 10.27 12.71
CA ILE A 253 -5.99 9.28 13.72
C ILE A 253 -7.35 9.65 14.26
N GLY A 254 -8.33 8.76 14.14
CA GLY A 254 -9.69 8.92 14.64
C GLY A 254 -10.60 9.70 13.69
N ASP A 255 -10.21 9.90 12.44
CA ASP A 255 -11.07 10.51 11.43
C ASP A 255 -11.95 9.44 10.77
N ASP A 256 -13.23 9.75 10.63
CA ASP A 256 -14.16 8.97 9.82
C ASP A 256 -14.08 9.43 8.36
N ALA A 257 -14.40 8.54 7.43
CA ALA A 257 -14.40 8.91 6.02
C ALA A 257 -15.44 8.15 5.21
N LYS A 258 -15.99 8.83 4.22
CA LYS A 258 -16.91 8.25 3.23
C LYS A 258 -16.42 8.54 1.83
N ALA A 259 -16.55 7.56 0.93
CA ALA A 259 -16.16 7.72 -0.45
C ALA A 259 -17.22 7.18 -1.42
N ILE A 260 -17.45 7.90 -2.51
CA ILE A 260 -18.14 7.39 -3.69
C ILE A 260 -17.15 7.41 -4.84
N LYS A 261 -16.99 6.27 -5.54
CA LYS A 261 -16.15 6.17 -6.73
C LYS A 261 -16.97 5.67 -7.90
N LEU A 262 -16.81 6.33 -9.02
CA LEU A 262 -17.36 5.94 -10.32
C LEU A 262 -16.19 5.59 -11.24
N ALA A 263 -16.26 4.47 -11.94
CA ALA A 263 -15.20 4.07 -12.89
C ALA A 263 -15.82 3.44 -14.14
N THR A 264 -15.28 3.77 -15.30
CA THR A 264 -15.73 3.20 -16.59
C THR A 264 -14.58 3.19 -17.59
N SER A 265 -14.77 2.43 -18.68
CA SER A 265 -13.85 2.43 -19.81
C SER A 265 -14.51 3.09 -21.03
N VAL A 266 -13.85 4.13 -21.57
CA VAL A 266 -14.33 4.87 -22.75
C VAL A 266 -13.22 4.96 -23.79
N ALA A 267 -13.46 4.43 -24.99
CA ALA A 267 -12.52 4.48 -26.11
C ALA A 267 -11.11 3.99 -25.75
N GLY A 268 -11.01 2.93 -24.94
CA GLY A 268 -9.74 2.35 -24.51
C GLY A 268 -9.03 3.11 -23.37
N ASN A 269 -9.66 4.14 -22.82
CA ASN A 269 -9.18 4.81 -21.60
C ASN A 269 -10.00 4.34 -20.40
N THR A 270 -9.38 4.23 -19.24
CA THR A 270 -10.08 4.11 -17.96
C THR A 270 -10.32 5.52 -17.42
N VAL A 271 -11.57 5.82 -17.08
CA VAL A 271 -11.97 7.11 -16.51
C VAL A 271 -12.58 6.85 -15.15
N SER A 272 -12.15 7.57 -14.13
CA SER A 272 -12.75 7.49 -12.80
C SER A 272 -12.96 8.86 -12.18
N ALA A 273 -14.00 8.95 -11.36
CA ALA A 273 -14.25 10.07 -10.47
C ALA A 273 -14.41 9.52 -9.04
N ARG A 274 -13.84 10.20 -8.08
CA ARG A 274 -13.94 9.85 -6.67
C ARG A 274 -14.27 11.11 -5.87
N PHE A 275 -15.20 10.96 -4.94
CA PHE A 275 -15.67 11.99 -4.02
C PHE A 275 -15.49 11.43 -2.62
N VAL A 276 -14.69 12.09 -1.80
CA VAL A 276 -14.39 11.66 -0.43
C VAL A 276 -14.68 12.80 0.51
N SER A 277 -15.42 12.50 1.58
CA SER A 277 -15.58 13.38 2.74
C SER A 277 -14.88 12.75 3.93
N VAL A 278 -14.04 13.51 4.59
CA VAL A 278 -13.34 13.14 5.82
C VAL A 278 -13.90 13.99 6.95
N ASP A 279 -14.58 13.34 7.89
CA ASP A 279 -15.08 13.93 9.11
C ASP A 279 -13.97 13.83 10.18
N ALA A 280 -13.23 14.90 10.38
CA ALA A 280 -12.11 14.92 11.31
C ALA A 280 -12.58 14.91 12.77
N LEU A 281 -11.80 14.26 13.64
CA LEU A 281 -12.06 14.29 15.09
C LEU A 281 -12.15 15.73 15.64
N VAL A 282 -11.51 16.68 14.97
CA VAL A 282 -11.67 18.12 15.20
C VAL A 282 -12.37 18.71 13.97
N ALA A 283 -13.64 19.00 14.08
CA ALA A 283 -14.51 19.43 12.96
C ALA A 283 -13.98 20.66 12.17
N ALA A 284 -13.07 21.44 12.73
CA ALA A 284 -12.40 22.52 12.00
C ALA A 284 -11.43 22.02 10.93
N ASN A 285 -11.17 20.71 10.86
CA ASN A 285 -10.25 20.06 9.94
C ASN A 285 -10.96 19.07 9.00
N ASP A 286 -12.30 19.15 8.88
CA ASP A 286 -13.03 18.34 7.90
C ASP A 286 -12.52 18.66 6.49
N VAL A 287 -12.40 17.63 5.65
CA VAL A 287 -11.83 17.76 4.31
C VAL A 287 -12.69 17.04 3.28
N ASP A 288 -13.05 17.74 2.22
CA ASP A 288 -13.63 17.16 1.01
C ASP A 288 -12.57 17.05 -0.09
N VAL A 289 -12.43 15.88 -0.70
CA VAL A 289 -11.47 15.62 -1.76
C VAL A 289 -12.16 15.05 -2.99
N ASN A 290 -12.10 15.77 -4.09
CA ASN A 290 -12.61 15.35 -5.38
C ASN A 290 -11.46 14.98 -6.30
N THR A 291 -11.45 13.76 -6.84
CA THR A 291 -10.39 13.29 -7.72
C THR A 291 -10.97 12.80 -9.05
N PHE A 292 -10.38 13.24 -10.16
CA PHE A 292 -10.72 12.79 -11.49
C PHE A 292 -9.47 12.22 -12.16
N THR A 293 -9.53 10.96 -12.60
CA THR A 293 -8.39 10.29 -13.22
C THR A 293 -8.76 9.74 -14.59
N VAL A 294 -7.87 9.94 -15.55
CA VAL A 294 -7.91 9.33 -16.87
C VAL A 294 -6.61 8.55 -17.09
N THR A 295 -6.73 7.25 -17.29
CA THR A 295 -5.59 6.37 -17.56
C THR A 295 -5.70 5.85 -18.99
N ARG A 296 -4.64 5.99 -19.77
CA ARG A 296 -4.55 5.54 -21.16
C ARG A 296 -3.36 4.60 -21.35
N PRO A 297 -3.60 3.34 -21.74
CA PRO A 297 -2.51 2.49 -22.18
C PRO A 297 -1.96 2.99 -23.54
N LEU A 298 -0.65 3.08 -23.63
CA LEU A 298 0.09 3.47 -24.82
C LEU A 298 0.79 2.25 -25.45
N ALA A 299 1.41 2.45 -26.61
CA ALA A 299 2.19 1.40 -27.25
C ALA A 299 3.44 1.04 -26.40
N GLY A 300 3.85 -0.24 -26.47
CA GLY A 300 5.06 -0.70 -25.76
C GLY A 300 4.89 -1.00 -24.29
N GLY A 301 3.65 -1.06 -23.79
CA GLY A 301 3.36 -1.36 -22.38
C GLY A 301 3.41 -0.14 -21.46
N THR A 302 3.62 1.04 -22.02
CA THR A 302 3.61 2.32 -21.29
C THR A 302 2.17 2.75 -20.98
N THR A 303 1.99 3.43 -19.85
CA THR A 303 0.70 4.01 -19.45
C THR A 303 0.86 5.50 -19.21
N LEU A 304 -0.09 6.29 -19.73
CA LEU A 304 -0.25 7.71 -19.39
C LEU A 304 -1.42 7.83 -18.41
N GLU A 305 -1.17 8.42 -17.26
CA GLU A 305 -2.20 8.78 -16.29
C GLU A 305 -2.24 10.28 -16.08
N VAL A 306 -3.44 10.85 -16.04
CA VAL A 306 -3.68 12.25 -15.70
C VAL A 306 -4.69 12.28 -14.57
N THR A 307 -4.29 12.84 -13.43
CA THR A 307 -5.13 12.98 -12.24
C THR A 307 -5.26 14.44 -11.85
N TYR A 308 -6.49 14.89 -11.71
CA TYR A 308 -6.82 16.17 -11.11
C TYR A 308 -7.45 15.94 -9.73
N THR A 309 -6.94 16.62 -8.73
CA THR A 309 -7.44 16.56 -7.34
C THR A 309 -7.75 17.97 -6.87
N ASP A 310 -8.95 18.15 -6.36
CA ASP A 310 -9.46 19.36 -5.72
C ASP A 310 -9.73 19.04 -4.25
N THR A 311 -9.21 19.87 -3.35
CA THR A 311 -9.30 19.68 -1.90
C THR A 311 -9.83 20.92 -1.23
N ASP A 312 -10.93 20.79 -0.51
CA ASP A 312 -11.56 21.84 0.30
C ASP A 312 -11.42 21.47 1.78
N GLU A 313 -10.75 22.29 2.56
CA GLU A 313 -10.56 22.10 4.01
C GLU A 313 -11.45 23.10 4.79
N SER A 314 -12.38 22.60 5.60
CA SER A 314 -13.19 23.44 6.48
C SER A 314 -12.29 24.09 7.55
N GLY A 315 -12.43 25.40 7.72
CA GLY A 315 -11.65 26.17 8.72
C GLY A 315 -10.32 26.73 8.23
N THR A 316 -9.87 26.37 7.05
CA THR A 316 -8.78 27.04 6.34
C THR A 316 -9.34 27.73 5.09
N THR A 317 -8.70 28.82 4.62
CA THR A 317 -9.01 29.40 3.31
C THR A 317 -8.16 28.75 2.22
N VAL A 318 -7.79 27.49 2.41
CA VAL A 318 -6.80 26.79 1.59
C VAL A 318 -7.51 25.76 0.73
N ASP A 319 -7.99 26.19 -0.43
CA ASP A 319 -8.31 25.27 -1.52
C ASP A 319 -7.02 24.87 -2.21
N ASN A 320 -6.79 23.59 -2.40
CA ASN A 320 -5.64 23.06 -3.14
C ASN A 320 -6.12 22.35 -4.39
N GLU A 321 -5.63 22.80 -5.54
CA GLU A 321 -5.79 22.09 -6.80
C GLU A 321 -4.46 21.46 -7.19
N VAL A 322 -4.48 20.19 -7.54
CA VAL A 322 -3.29 19.42 -7.96
C VAL A 322 -3.59 18.74 -9.28
N LEU A 323 -2.73 18.99 -10.27
CA LEU A 323 -2.69 18.25 -11.53
C LEU A 323 -1.43 17.40 -11.56
N ASP A 324 -1.61 16.09 -11.59
CA ASP A 324 -0.55 15.11 -11.77
C ASP A 324 -0.62 14.47 -13.15
N VAL A 325 0.53 14.36 -13.81
CA VAL A 325 0.68 13.65 -15.08
C VAL A 325 1.80 12.64 -14.93
N GLU A 326 1.46 11.38 -15.05
CA GLU A 326 2.39 10.26 -14.90
C GLU A 326 2.55 9.50 -16.22
N LEU A 327 3.78 9.18 -16.55
CA LEU A 327 4.15 8.27 -17.62
C LEU A 327 4.92 7.09 -17.00
N ALA A 328 4.40 5.88 -17.08
CA ALA A 328 4.96 4.68 -16.47
C ALA A 328 5.10 3.53 -17.48
#